data_657a098ba73136d903e20f37892378fe
#
_entry.id   657a098ba73136d903e20f37892378fe
#
_cell.length_a   1.000
_cell.length_b   1.000
_cell.length_c   1.000
_cell.angle_alpha   90.00
_cell.angle_beta   90.00
_cell.angle_gamma   90.00
#
_symmetry.space_group_name_H-M   'P 1'
#
loop_
_entity.id
_entity.type
_entity.pdbx_description
1 polymer ?
#
loop_
_entity_poly.entity_id
_entity_poly.type
_entity_poly.pdbx_seq_one_letter_code
_entity_poly.pdbx_strand_id
1 'polypeptide(L)'
;MTSDRSAAVWDAEYRAGRYAGEPPVRFTQEIVAAARAAGITAGLYIGCGNGRNYLPLTAAGLCLTGLDISGAAITQLAARTPRRRHQLIHGDLTTLPAGARYPLVIGIQVFQHGDRNAAHAHIHAAQERVAPGGLFCLRVNATATDIWPEHKVTERDPDGGLTVRYLTGPKHGLHIHFFSAKELDDLFTGSFTPVLPTRLQRTWRDPPQPGQWAQWEAIWRKPS
;
A
#
# COMPACT_ATOMS: atom_id res chain seq x y z
N MET A 1 11.74 12.25 -11.91
CA MET A 1 10.65 12.56 -12.87
C MET A 1 9.39 11.68 -12.73
N THR A 2 9.46 10.46 -12.22
CA THR A 2 8.27 9.58 -12.02
C THR A 2 7.44 9.94 -10.78
N SER A 3 8.06 10.40 -9.69
CA SER A 3 7.39 10.76 -8.43
C SER A 3 6.42 11.93 -8.58
N ASP A 4 6.81 13.03 -9.23
CA ASP A 4 5.99 14.24 -9.39
C ASP A 4 4.73 13.99 -10.21
N ARG A 5 4.85 13.18 -11.29
CA ARG A 5 3.69 12.82 -12.11
C ARG A 5 2.69 11.95 -11.34
N SER A 6 3.20 11.00 -10.57
CA SER A 6 2.34 10.15 -9.72
C SER A 6 1.62 10.97 -8.66
N ALA A 7 2.32 11.87 -7.98
CA ALA A 7 1.72 12.76 -6.98
C ALA A 7 0.59 13.61 -7.58
N ALA A 8 0.80 14.21 -8.76
CA ALA A 8 -0.21 15.01 -9.45
C ALA A 8 -1.47 14.21 -9.83
N VAL A 9 -1.30 12.96 -10.28
CA VAL A 9 -2.43 12.07 -10.60
C VAL A 9 -3.23 11.73 -9.35
N TRP A 10 -2.56 11.38 -8.25
CA TRP A 10 -3.24 11.07 -6.99
C TRP A 10 -3.92 12.30 -6.39
N ASP A 11 -3.30 13.47 -6.48
CA ASP A 11 -3.91 14.73 -6.07
C ASP A 11 -5.22 15.00 -6.82
N ALA A 12 -5.24 14.78 -8.14
CA ALA A 12 -6.44 14.95 -8.94
C ALA A 12 -7.55 13.95 -8.53
N GLU A 13 -7.20 12.67 -8.30
CA GLU A 13 -8.13 11.65 -7.84
C GLU A 13 -8.78 12.02 -6.49
N TYR A 14 -7.98 12.46 -5.51
CA TYR A 14 -8.52 12.85 -4.20
C TYR A 14 -9.35 14.13 -4.27
N ARG A 15 -8.96 15.13 -5.08
CA ARG A 15 -9.77 16.34 -5.30
C ARG A 15 -11.10 16.05 -5.98
N ALA A 16 -11.14 15.04 -6.86
CA ALA A 16 -12.38 14.56 -7.51
C ALA A 16 -13.27 13.73 -6.56
N GLY A 17 -12.92 13.60 -5.28
CA GLY A 17 -13.71 12.87 -4.28
C GLY A 17 -13.60 11.35 -4.37
N ARG A 18 -12.66 10.83 -5.13
CA ARG A 18 -12.40 9.38 -5.19
C ARG A 18 -12.06 8.84 -3.81
N TYR A 19 -12.47 7.62 -3.56
CA TYR A 19 -12.26 6.91 -2.29
C TYR A 19 -12.96 7.54 -1.07
N ALA A 20 -13.74 8.62 -1.26
CA ALA A 20 -14.58 9.18 -0.21
C ALA A 20 -15.75 8.23 0.09
N GLY A 21 -15.92 7.87 1.35
CA GLY A 21 -17.02 6.97 1.78
C GLY A 21 -16.82 5.48 1.49
N GLU A 22 -15.75 5.08 0.81
CA GLU A 22 -15.45 3.66 0.66
C GLU A 22 -15.14 2.99 2.01
N PRO A 23 -15.68 1.78 2.27
CA PRO A 23 -15.39 1.05 3.50
C PRO A 23 -13.92 0.63 3.56
N PRO A 24 -13.35 0.47 4.76
CA PRO A 24 -12.01 -0.07 4.92
C PRO A 24 -11.93 -1.49 4.38
N VAL A 25 -10.75 -1.88 3.91
CA VAL A 25 -10.52 -3.26 3.52
C VAL A 25 -10.48 -4.17 4.76
N ARG A 26 -10.97 -5.41 4.65
CA ARG A 26 -11.00 -6.36 5.77
C ARG A 26 -9.62 -6.65 6.35
N PHE A 27 -8.57 -6.54 5.55
CA PHE A 27 -7.19 -6.72 5.98
C PHE A 27 -6.78 -5.81 7.16
N THR A 28 -7.45 -4.68 7.37
CA THR A 28 -7.23 -3.83 8.56
C THR A 28 -7.49 -4.58 9.87
N GLN A 29 -8.43 -5.53 9.89
CA GLN A 29 -8.73 -6.34 11.07
C GLN A 29 -7.58 -7.31 11.39
N GLU A 30 -6.98 -7.92 10.35
CA GLU A 30 -5.82 -8.80 10.49
C GLU A 30 -4.58 -8.02 10.99
N ILE A 31 -4.38 -6.81 10.48
CA ILE A 31 -3.30 -5.93 10.95
C ILE A 31 -3.46 -5.62 12.43
N VAL A 32 -4.67 -5.25 12.87
CA VAL A 32 -4.95 -4.97 14.29
C VAL A 32 -4.73 -6.21 15.15
N ALA A 33 -5.20 -7.38 14.71
CA ALA A 33 -5.00 -8.64 15.44
C ALA A 33 -3.51 -9.00 15.58
N ALA A 34 -2.74 -8.90 14.49
CA ALA A 34 -1.30 -9.18 14.50
C ALA A 34 -0.53 -8.19 15.37
N ALA A 35 -0.86 -6.89 15.28
CA ALA A 35 -0.22 -5.86 16.12
C ALA A 35 -0.49 -6.10 17.62
N ARG A 36 -1.74 -6.43 18.00
CA ARG A 36 -2.11 -6.77 19.37
C ARG A 36 -1.36 -8.00 19.89
N ALA A 37 -1.31 -9.06 19.09
CA ALA A 37 -0.59 -10.29 19.45
C ALA A 37 0.92 -10.05 19.64
N ALA A 38 1.47 -9.04 18.95
CA ALA A 38 2.87 -8.63 19.07
C ALA A 38 3.11 -7.53 20.12
N GLY A 39 2.08 -7.04 20.81
CA GLY A 39 2.20 -5.91 21.76
C GLY A 39 2.56 -4.57 21.10
N ILE A 40 2.28 -4.41 19.79
CA ILE A 40 2.63 -3.23 19.02
C ILE A 40 1.46 -2.24 19.01
N THR A 41 1.74 -1.00 19.39
CA THR A 41 0.74 0.08 19.46
C THR A 41 1.03 1.27 18.55
N ALA A 42 2.19 1.30 17.87
CA ALA A 42 2.60 2.42 17.03
C ALA A 42 3.22 1.91 15.71
N GLY A 43 3.22 2.76 14.68
CA GLY A 43 3.79 2.38 13.39
C GLY A 43 3.77 3.47 12.33
N LEU A 44 4.19 3.08 11.12
CA LEU A 44 4.18 3.88 9.90
C LEU A 44 3.13 3.30 8.94
N TYR A 45 2.29 4.17 8.38
CA TYR A 45 1.40 3.81 7.30
C TYR A 45 1.78 4.56 6.02
N ILE A 46 2.33 3.85 5.05
CA ILE A 46 2.75 4.34 3.74
C ILE A 46 1.57 4.31 2.77
N GLY A 47 1.27 5.45 2.12
CA GLY A 47 0.10 5.59 1.27
C GLY A 47 -1.20 5.62 2.06
N CYS A 48 -1.24 6.44 3.14
CA CYS A 48 -2.39 6.50 4.04
C CYS A 48 -3.64 7.13 3.40
N GLY A 49 -3.49 7.81 2.25
CA GLY A 49 -4.55 8.44 1.52
C GLY A 49 -5.36 9.44 2.35
N ASN A 50 -6.63 9.58 2.02
CA ASN A 50 -7.57 10.40 2.79
C ASN A 50 -8.13 9.70 4.04
N GLY A 51 -7.57 8.53 4.43
CA GLY A 51 -7.87 7.87 5.69
C GLY A 51 -8.80 6.68 5.63
N ARG A 52 -9.16 6.15 4.45
CA ARG A 52 -10.04 4.97 4.29
C ARG A 52 -9.68 3.84 5.27
N ASN A 53 -8.40 3.45 5.31
CA ASN A 53 -7.91 2.40 6.19
C ASN A 53 -7.20 2.96 7.44
N TYR A 54 -6.62 4.16 7.37
CA TYR A 54 -5.91 4.80 8.47
C TYR A 54 -6.84 5.07 9.66
N LEU A 55 -8.04 5.59 9.41
CA LEU A 55 -8.98 5.93 10.47
C LEU A 55 -9.42 4.72 11.31
N PRO A 56 -9.87 3.58 10.74
CA PRO A 56 -10.24 2.42 11.54
C PRO A 56 -9.04 1.80 12.28
N LEU A 57 -7.84 1.81 11.71
CA LEU A 57 -6.63 1.36 12.39
C LEU A 57 -6.33 2.21 13.62
N THR A 58 -6.42 3.54 13.50
CA THR A 58 -6.20 4.44 14.64
C THR A 58 -7.33 4.40 15.66
N ALA A 59 -8.57 4.17 15.23
CA ALA A 59 -9.70 3.94 16.13
C ALA A 59 -9.56 2.63 16.93
N ALA A 60 -8.86 1.63 16.37
CA ALA A 60 -8.54 0.37 17.05
C ALA A 60 -7.37 0.50 18.06
N GLY A 61 -6.81 1.71 18.23
CA GLY A 61 -5.77 2.01 19.23
C GLY A 61 -4.35 2.13 18.67
N LEU A 62 -4.14 2.00 17.36
CA LEU A 62 -2.81 2.19 16.78
C LEU A 62 -2.45 3.68 16.65
N CYS A 63 -1.27 4.06 17.14
CA CYS A 63 -0.67 5.38 16.95
C CYS A 63 0.18 5.37 15.68
N LEU A 64 -0.38 5.83 14.56
CA LEU A 64 0.25 5.72 13.25
C LEU A 64 0.76 7.07 12.75
N THR A 65 2.01 7.10 12.29
CA THR A 65 2.49 8.12 11.36
C THR A 65 1.93 7.80 9.97
N GLY A 66 1.14 8.72 9.40
CA GLY A 66 0.60 8.59 8.05
C GLY A 66 1.47 9.31 7.05
N LEU A 67 1.88 8.64 5.98
CA LEU A 67 2.70 9.17 4.89
C LEU A 67 1.96 9.03 3.57
N ASP A 68 1.86 10.09 2.78
CA ASP A 68 1.29 10.05 1.43
C ASP A 68 1.90 11.12 0.53
N ILE A 69 2.11 10.77 -0.75
CA ILE A 69 2.64 11.70 -1.77
C ILE A 69 1.61 12.72 -2.24
N SER A 70 0.31 12.50 -1.95
CA SER A 70 -0.76 13.44 -2.29
C SER A 70 -1.01 14.43 -1.16
N GLY A 71 -0.71 15.71 -1.43
CA GLY A 71 -1.03 16.80 -0.51
C GLY A 71 -2.54 16.97 -0.31
N ALA A 72 -3.35 16.69 -1.34
CA ALA A 72 -4.81 16.71 -1.25
C ALA A 72 -5.33 15.64 -0.29
N ALA A 73 -4.79 14.41 -0.36
CA ALA A 73 -5.14 13.33 0.56
C ALA A 73 -4.79 13.68 2.01
N ILE A 74 -3.56 14.15 2.25
CA ILE A 74 -3.10 14.56 3.59
C ILE A 74 -3.97 15.70 4.15
N THR A 75 -4.33 16.69 3.32
CA THR A 75 -5.21 17.79 3.75
C THR A 75 -6.59 17.28 4.15
N GLN A 76 -7.21 16.38 3.36
CA GLN A 76 -8.48 15.77 3.69
C GLN A 76 -8.41 14.92 4.97
N LEU A 77 -7.35 14.14 5.15
CA LEU A 77 -7.16 13.32 6.34
C LEU A 77 -6.93 14.19 7.58
N ALA A 78 -6.13 15.25 7.47
CA ALA A 78 -5.88 16.19 8.56
C ALA A 78 -7.16 16.88 9.06
N ALA A 79 -8.06 17.24 8.13
CA ALA A 79 -9.37 17.80 8.48
C ALA A 79 -10.24 16.81 9.26
N ARG A 80 -10.14 15.52 8.98
CA ARG A 80 -10.86 14.43 9.69
C ARG A 80 -10.21 14.03 11.00
N THR A 81 -8.92 14.37 11.20
CA THR A 81 -8.12 14.00 12.38
C THR A 81 -7.33 15.17 12.94
N PRO A 82 -7.97 16.29 13.35
CA PRO A 82 -7.26 17.50 13.73
C PRO A 82 -6.26 17.29 14.89
N ARG A 83 -6.59 16.40 15.84
CA ARG A 83 -5.72 16.07 16.98
C ARG A 83 -4.49 15.25 16.59
N ARG A 84 -4.48 14.60 15.40
CA ARG A 84 -3.39 13.76 14.88
C ARG A 84 -2.67 14.39 13.69
N ARG A 85 -2.98 15.65 13.35
CA ARG A 85 -2.39 16.35 12.22
C ARG A 85 -0.86 16.32 12.20
N HIS A 86 -0.23 16.38 13.36
CA HIS A 86 1.23 16.32 13.52
C HIS A 86 1.83 14.95 13.19
N GLN A 87 1.02 13.90 13.06
CA GLN A 87 1.44 12.56 12.68
C GLN A 87 1.32 12.32 11.15
N LEU A 88 0.82 13.30 10.39
CA LEU A 88 0.61 13.20 8.95
C LEU A 88 1.72 13.91 8.19
N ILE A 89 2.35 13.21 7.26
CA ILE A 89 3.48 13.68 6.49
C ILE A 89 3.11 13.65 5.00
N HIS A 90 3.19 14.78 4.34
CA HIS A 90 3.11 14.88 2.89
C HIS A 90 4.49 14.60 2.29
N GLY A 91 4.64 13.51 1.56
CA GLY A 91 5.88 13.10 0.93
C GLY A 91 5.99 11.59 0.74
N ASP A 92 7.18 11.14 0.44
CA ASP A 92 7.55 9.73 0.31
C ASP A 92 8.52 9.30 1.43
N LEU A 93 9.07 8.08 1.34
CA LEU A 93 9.97 7.53 2.35
C LEU A 93 11.25 8.35 2.56
N THR A 94 11.62 9.23 1.60
CA THR A 94 12.81 10.09 1.71
C THR A 94 12.58 11.29 2.62
N THR A 95 11.32 11.66 2.88
CA THR A 95 10.97 12.73 3.82
C THR A 95 11.07 12.31 5.28
N LEU A 96 11.15 11.01 5.54
CA LEU A 96 11.33 10.49 6.89
C LEU A 96 12.79 10.64 7.35
N PRO A 97 13.05 10.83 8.64
CA PRO A 97 14.42 10.90 9.14
C PRO A 97 15.24 9.68 8.71
N ALA A 98 16.49 9.91 8.34
CA ALA A 98 17.41 8.86 7.99
C ALA A 98 17.52 7.85 9.16
N GLY A 99 17.44 6.55 8.86
CA GLY A 99 17.53 5.52 9.88
C GLY A 99 16.28 5.31 10.75
N ALA A 100 15.22 6.12 10.61
CA ALA A 100 13.97 5.89 11.36
C ALA A 100 13.43 4.48 11.11
N ARG A 101 13.07 3.78 12.20
CA ARG A 101 12.50 2.43 12.18
C ARG A 101 11.20 2.43 12.98
N TYR A 102 10.27 1.57 12.55
CA TYR A 102 8.94 1.49 13.14
C TYR A 102 8.63 0.03 13.50
N PRO A 103 7.99 -0.22 14.65
CA PRO A 103 7.59 -1.57 15.03
C PRO A 103 6.49 -2.15 14.12
N LEU A 104 5.77 -1.32 13.38
CA LEU A 104 4.76 -1.69 12.40
C LEU A 104 4.91 -0.82 11.17
N VAL A 105 5.05 -1.44 10.00
CA VAL A 105 5.02 -0.76 8.69
C VAL A 105 3.85 -1.33 7.88
N ILE A 106 2.99 -0.46 7.40
CA ILE A 106 1.77 -0.82 6.66
C ILE A 106 1.83 -0.19 5.27
N GLY A 107 1.55 -0.98 4.23
CA GLY A 107 1.33 -0.50 2.88
C GLY A 107 0.16 -1.23 2.23
N ILE A 108 -0.98 -0.54 2.07
CA ILE A 108 -2.17 -1.08 1.44
C ILE A 108 -2.37 -0.39 0.09
N GLN A 109 -2.22 -1.14 -1.00
CA GLN A 109 -2.37 -0.69 -2.39
C GLN A 109 -1.46 0.51 -2.75
N VAL A 110 -0.23 0.52 -2.25
CA VAL A 110 0.76 1.57 -2.49
C VAL A 110 1.98 1.06 -3.27
N PHE A 111 2.43 -0.17 -3.04
CA PHE A 111 3.69 -0.68 -3.59
C PHE A 111 3.63 -1.13 -5.05
N GLN A 112 2.44 -1.26 -5.64
CA GLN A 112 2.27 -1.65 -7.04
C GLN A 112 2.49 -0.52 -8.05
N HIS A 113 2.79 0.70 -7.61
CA HIS A 113 2.97 1.85 -8.49
C HIS A 113 4.38 1.91 -9.07
N GLY A 114 4.47 1.97 -10.40
CA GLY A 114 5.69 1.89 -11.19
C GLY A 114 5.79 0.59 -11.98
N ASP A 115 6.93 0.39 -12.64
CA ASP A 115 7.35 -0.90 -13.18
C ASP A 115 7.81 -1.85 -12.05
N ARG A 116 8.18 -3.08 -12.41
CA ARG A 116 8.62 -4.09 -11.46
C ARG A 116 9.77 -3.57 -10.58
N ASN A 117 10.79 -2.97 -11.18
CA ASN A 117 11.96 -2.52 -10.45
C ASN A 117 11.62 -1.42 -9.44
N ALA A 118 10.77 -0.46 -9.83
CA ALA A 118 10.29 0.59 -8.95
C ALA A 118 9.42 0.03 -7.81
N ALA A 119 8.54 -0.93 -8.09
CA ALA A 119 7.71 -1.59 -7.10
C ALA A 119 8.56 -2.35 -6.06
N HIS A 120 9.56 -3.12 -6.52
CA HIS A 120 10.50 -3.82 -5.66
C HIS A 120 11.34 -2.86 -4.81
N ALA A 121 11.92 -1.82 -5.43
CA ALA A 121 12.70 -0.82 -4.71
C ALA A 121 11.88 -0.13 -3.60
N HIS A 122 10.59 0.12 -3.85
CA HIS A 122 9.69 0.71 -2.86
C HIS A 122 9.43 -0.25 -1.70
N ILE A 123 9.22 -1.55 -1.98
CA ILE A 123 9.08 -2.58 -0.93
C ILE A 123 10.38 -2.67 -0.11
N HIS A 124 11.54 -2.75 -0.75
CA HIS A 124 12.83 -2.83 -0.06
C HIS A 124 13.08 -1.59 0.83
N ALA A 125 12.82 -0.39 0.31
CA ALA A 125 12.93 0.82 1.11
C ALA A 125 11.99 0.83 2.33
N ALA A 126 10.80 0.24 2.19
CA ALA A 126 9.86 0.09 3.31
C ALA A 126 10.29 -1.00 4.29
N GLN A 127 10.90 -2.12 3.83
CA GLN A 127 11.48 -3.17 4.68
C GLN A 127 12.58 -2.63 5.59
N GLU A 128 13.39 -1.69 5.08
CA GLU A 128 14.43 -1.01 5.87
C GLU A 128 13.84 -0.18 7.01
N ARG A 129 12.59 0.26 6.89
CA ARG A 129 11.88 1.02 7.93
C ARG A 129 11.28 0.14 9.02
N VAL A 130 11.31 -1.18 8.89
CA VAL A 130 10.85 -2.09 9.94
C VAL A 130 11.92 -2.25 11.02
N ALA A 131 11.56 -2.02 12.27
CA ALA A 131 12.42 -2.29 13.41
C ALA A 131 12.67 -3.80 13.59
N PRO A 132 13.79 -4.24 14.20
CA PRO A 132 13.95 -5.63 14.63
C PRO A 132 12.74 -6.10 15.45
N GLY A 133 12.23 -7.31 15.20
CA GLY A 133 11.01 -7.84 15.82
C GLY A 133 9.70 -7.25 15.30
N GLY A 134 9.76 -6.20 14.47
CA GLY A 134 8.60 -5.48 13.95
C GLY A 134 7.87 -6.21 12.83
N LEU A 135 6.68 -5.69 12.49
CA LEU A 135 5.79 -6.25 11.46
C LEU A 135 5.78 -5.40 10.20
N PHE A 136 5.77 -6.08 9.04
CA PHE A 136 5.47 -5.51 7.73
C PHE A 136 4.14 -6.07 7.23
N CYS A 137 3.15 -5.18 7.00
CA CYS A 137 1.83 -5.54 6.51
C CYS A 137 1.64 -5.01 5.10
N LEU A 138 1.37 -5.88 4.15
CA LEU A 138 1.31 -5.55 2.73
C LEU A 138 0.00 -6.02 2.11
N ARG A 139 -0.60 -5.15 1.27
CA ARG A 139 -1.66 -5.51 0.33
C ARG A 139 -1.36 -4.88 -1.03
N VAL A 140 -1.21 -5.72 -2.07
CA VAL A 140 -0.86 -5.29 -3.44
C VAL A 140 -1.69 -6.02 -4.49
N ASN A 141 -1.71 -5.50 -5.72
CA ASN A 141 -2.39 -6.14 -6.83
C ASN A 141 -1.77 -7.50 -7.18
N ALA A 142 -2.63 -8.49 -7.39
CA ALA A 142 -2.26 -9.82 -7.85
C ALA A 142 -2.48 -9.96 -9.37
N THR A 143 -1.69 -10.80 -10.03
CA THR A 143 -1.83 -11.11 -11.46
C THR A 143 -3.16 -11.77 -11.83
N ALA A 144 -3.90 -12.29 -10.85
CA ALA A 144 -5.25 -12.80 -11.03
C ALA A 144 -6.33 -11.69 -11.13
N THR A 145 -5.95 -10.41 -11.14
CA THR A 145 -6.87 -9.28 -11.37
C THR A 145 -7.29 -9.23 -12.83
N ASP A 146 -8.60 -9.12 -13.09
CA ASP A 146 -9.11 -8.75 -14.40
C ASP A 146 -8.87 -7.24 -14.62
N ILE A 147 -7.85 -6.90 -15.42
CA ILE A 147 -7.43 -5.50 -15.59
C ILE A 147 -8.44 -4.79 -16.47
N TRP A 148 -9.29 -3.97 -15.88
CA TRP A 148 -10.40 -3.29 -16.56
C TRP A 148 -9.99 -2.12 -17.44
N PRO A 149 -9.15 -1.15 -17.03
CA PRO A 149 -8.78 -0.05 -17.91
C PRO A 149 -8.00 -0.56 -19.14
N GLU A 150 -8.22 0.09 -20.27
CA GLU A 150 -7.41 -0.19 -21.47
C GLU A 150 -5.93 0.00 -21.10
N HIS A 151 -5.11 -0.97 -21.46
CA HIS A 151 -3.72 -1.03 -21.04
C HIS A 151 -2.84 -1.74 -22.06
N LYS A 152 -1.55 -1.44 -22.00
CA LYS A 152 -0.50 -2.17 -22.70
C LYS A 152 0.34 -2.91 -21.67
N VAL A 153 0.53 -4.21 -21.88
CA VAL A 153 1.53 -4.98 -21.12
C VAL A 153 2.91 -4.47 -21.54
N THR A 154 3.70 -4.02 -20.59
CA THR A 154 5.06 -3.52 -20.82
C THR A 154 6.12 -4.51 -20.37
N GLU A 155 5.79 -5.41 -19.43
CA GLU A 155 6.72 -6.41 -18.90
C GLU A 155 5.95 -7.64 -18.42
N ARG A 156 6.54 -8.82 -18.63
CA ARG A 156 6.10 -10.10 -18.04
C ARG A 156 7.31 -10.77 -17.44
N ASP A 157 7.20 -11.15 -16.19
CA ASP A 157 8.29 -11.76 -15.46
C ASP A 157 8.26 -13.28 -15.59
N PRO A 158 9.43 -13.95 -15.53
CA PRO A 158 9.49 -15.41 -15.49
C PRO A 158 8.69 -16.03 -14.36
N ASP A 159 8.59 -15.34 -13.23
CA ASP A 159 7.85 -15.74 -12.03
C ASP A 159 6.35 -15.43 -12.09
N GLY A 160 5.85 -14.95 -13.25
CA GLY A 160 4.45 -14.68 -13.51
C GLY A 160 3.97 -13.28 -13.13
N GLY A 161 4.85 -12.40 -12.66
CA GLY A 161 4.55 -10.98 -12.45
C GLY A 161 4.24 -10.26 -13.76
N LEU A 162 3.52 -9.16 -13.69
CA LEU A 162 3.03 -8.42 -14.85
C LEU A 162 3.03 -6.92 -14.61
N THR A 163 3.70 -6.16 -15.47
CA THR A 163 3.59 -4.70 -15.49
C THR A 163 2.76 -4.22 -16.67
N VAL A 164 1.82 -3.34 -16.42
CA VAL A 164 1.02 -2.67 -17.45
C VAL A 164 1.16 -1.17 -17.38
N ARG A 165 1.01 -0.50 -18.53
CA ARG A 165 0.81 0.94 -18.63
C ARG A 165 -0.65 1.20 -19.02
N TYR A 166 -1.38 1.97 -18.21
CA TYR A 166 -2.74 2.35 -18.54
C TYR A 166 -2.78 3.34 -19.71
N LEU A 167 -3.68 3.09 -20.65
CA LEU A 167 -3.86 3.90 -21.86
C LEU A 167 -5.06 4.85 -21.76
N THR A 168 -5.95 4.63 -20.81
CA THR A 168 -7.16 5.42 -20.59
C THR A 168 -7.41 5.65 -19.10
N GLY A 169 -8.38 6.52 -18.81
CA GLY A 169 -8.84 6.81 -17.46
C GLY A 169 -7.89 7.70 -16.64
N PRO A 170 -8.23 7.92 -15.36
CA PRO A 170 -7.51 8.88 -14.51
C PRO A 170 -6.05 8.55 -14.29
N LYS A 171 -5.68 7.28 -14.41
CA LYS A 171 -4.30 6.79 -14.25
C LYS A 171 -3.56 6.63 -15.61
N HIS A 172 -4.06 7.29 -16.67
CA HIS A 172 -3.43 7.24 -17.99
C HIS A 172 -1.92 7.54 -17.91
N GLY A 173 -1.14 6.65 -18.54
CA GLY A 173 0.31 6.72 -18.61
C GLY A 173 1.06 6.25 -17.38
N LEU A 174 0.38 5.89 -16.27
CA LEU A 174 1.03 5.27 -15.12
C LEU A 174 1.30 3.79 -15.40
N HIS A 175 2.44 3.32 -14.89
CA HIS A 175 2.75 1.90 -14.81
C HIS A 175 2.22 1.33 -13.50
N ILE A 176 1.64 0.15 -13.57
CA ILE A 176 1.17 -0.61 -12.41
C ILE A 176 1.70 -2.03 -12.52
N HIS A 177 2.32 -2.49 -11.46
CA HIS A 177 2.81 -3.85 -11.34
C HIS A 177 1.79 -4.74 -10.62
N PHE A 178 1.58 -5.93 -11.14
CA PHE A 178 0.75 -6.99 -10.57
C PHE A 178 1.66 -8.14 -10.17
N PHE A 179 1.71 -8.42 -8.89
CA PHE A 179 2.63 -9.39 -8.31
C PHE A 179 2.12 -10.83 -8.49
N SER A 180 3.04 -11.77 -8.66
CA SER A 180 2.80 -13.19 -8.40
C SER A 180 3.00 -13.51 -6.91
N ALA A 181 2.48 -14.64 -6.43
CA ALA A 181 2.73 -15.09 -5.06
C ALA A 181 4.20 -15.36 -4.80
N LYS A 182 4.83 -16.09 -5.76
CA LYS A 182 6.26 -16.44 -5.66
C LYS A 182 7.14 -15.21 -5.58
N GLU A 183 6.89 -14.21 -6.42
CA GLU A 183 7.62 -12.95 -6.43
C GLU A 183 7.57 -12.24 -5.07
N LEU A 184 6.37 -12.18 -4.45
CA LEU A 184 6.22 -11.60 -3.13
C LEU A 184 6.96 -12.40 -2.05
N ASP A 185 6.82 -13.71 -2.05
CA ASP A 185 7.50 -14.55 -1.08
C ASP A 185 9.01 -14.42 -1.21
N ASP A 186 9.56 -14.36 -2.42
CA ASP A 186 11.00 -14.16 -2.69
C ASP A 186 11.51 -12.82 -2.12
N LEU A 187 10.72 -11.73 -2.22
CA LEU A 187 11.09 -10.42 -1.67
C LEU A 187 11.24 -10.40 -0.15
N PHE A 188 10.64 -11.36 0.56
CA PHE A 188 10.70 -11.45 2.02
C PHE A 188 11.51 -12.64 2.53
N THR A 189 11.80 -13.62 1.67
CA THR A 189 12.57 -14.82 2.04
C THR A 189 13.96 -14.44 2.56
N GLY A 190 14.36 -15.07 3.67
CA GLY A 190 15.67 -14.86 4.31
C GLY A 190 15.75 -13.62 5.20
N SER A 191 14.88 -12.62 5.01
CA SER A 191 14.91 -11.39 5.79
C SER A 191 13.71 -11.22 6.72
N PHE A 192 12.63 -11.98 6.49
CA PHE A 192 11.41 -11.94 7.27
C PHE A 192 10.80 -13.33 7.43
N THR A 193 10.00 -13.52 8.48
CA THR A 193 9.21 -14.73 8.71
C THR A 193 7.72 -14.43 8.59
N PRO A 194 6.91 -15.29 7.93
CA PRO A 194 5.48 -15.04 7.77
C PRO A 194 4.72 -15.15 9.12
N VAL A 195 3.89 -14.16 9.41
CA VAL A 195 2.89 -14.16 10.49
C VAL A 195 1.51 -14.46 9.92
N LEU A 196 1.17 -13.81 8.80
CA LEU A 196 0.05 -14.18 7.94
C LEU A 196 0.66 -14.51 6.58
N PRO A 197 0.70 -15.79 6.16
CA PRO A 197 1.22 -16.19 4.86
C PRO A 197 0.51 -15.46 3.71
N THR A 198 1.20 -15.32 2.59
CA THR A 198 0.67 -14.70 1.37
C THR A 198 -0.63 -15.39 0.96
N ARG A 199 -1.71 -14.65 0.95
CA ARG A 199 -3.04 -15.15 0.59
C ARG A 199 -3.71 -14.27 -0.46
N LEU A 200 -4.47 -14.89 -1.36
CA LEU A 200 -5.20 -14.20 -2.39
C LEU A 200 -6.59 -13.78 -1.90
N GLN A 201 -6.86 -12.48 -1.91
CA GLN A 201 -8.17 -11.91 -1.66
C GLN A 201 -8.79 -11.46 -2.98
N ARG A 202 -10.03 -11.89 -3.25
CA ARG A 202 -10.80 -11.51 -4.43
C ARG A 202 -12.01 -10.67 -4.05
N THR A 203 -12.31 -9.67 -4.88
CA THR A 203 -13.50 -8.83 -4.76
C THR A 203 -14.09 -8.65 -6.15
N TRP A 204 -15.35 -9.06 -6.35
CA TRP A 204 -16.06 -8.81 -7.60
C TRP A 204 -16.36 -7.32 -7.75
N ARG A 205 -16.29 -6.85 -8.98
CA ARG A 205 -16.68 -5.47 -9.30
C ARG A 205 -18.18 -5.39 -9.47
N ASP A 206 -18.74 -4.23 -9.09
CA ASP A 206 -20.13 -3.91 -9.39
C ASP A 206 -20.26 -3.51 -10.87
N PRO A 207 -21.38 -3.86 -11.53
CA PRO A 207 -21.68 -3.36 -12.87
C PRO A 207 -21.57 -1.81 -12.94
N PRO A 208 -21.16 -1.25 -14.09
CA PRO A 208 -20.91 -1.91 -15.37
C PRO A 208 -19.50 -2.51 -15.54
N GLN A 209 -18.66 -2.47 -14.54
CA GLN A 209 -17.29 -2.98 -14.63
C GLN A 209 -17.28 -4.50 -14.44
N PRO A 210 -16.88 -5.30 -15.44
CA PRO A 210 -16.83 -6.76 -15.29
C PRO A 210 -15.61 -7.22 -14.53
N GLY A 211 -15.66 -8.46 -14.04
CA GLY A 211 -14.54 -9.18 -13.48
C GLY A 211 -14.27 -8.90 -12.01
N GLN A 212 -13.06 -9.21 -11.58
CA GLN A 212 -12.66 -9.15 -10.18
C GLN A 212 -11.39 -8.34 -9.97
N TRP A 213 -11.27 -7.75 -8.80
CA TRP A 213 -10.01 -7.36 -8.20
C TRP A 213 -9.43 -8.54 -7.45
N ALA A 214 -8.17 -8.85 -7.68
CA ALA A 214 -7.42 -9.82 -6.90
C ALA A 214 -6.22 -9.12 -6.27
N GLN A 215 -6.03 -9.31 -4.98
CA GLN A 215 -4.92 -8.72 -4.24
C GLN A 215 -4.26 -9.76 -3.34
N TRP A 216 -2.96 -9.69 -3.23
CA TRP A 216 -2.20 -10.40 -2.22
C TRP A 216 -2.26 -9.64 -0.90
N GLU A 217 -2.48 -10.36 0.18
CA GLU A 217 -2.39 -9.87 1.56
C GLU A 217 -1.42 -10.74 2.33
N ALA A 218 -0.49 -10.11 3.06
CA ALA A 218 0.45 -10.84 3.90
C ALA A 218 0.96 -9.96 5.05
N ILE A 219 1.40 -10.61 6.13
CA ILE A 219 2.08 -9.97 7.27
C ILE A 219 3.33 -10.77 7.58
N TRP A 220 4.45 -10.09 7.62
CA TRP A 220 5.74 -10.68 7.95
C TRP A 220 6.34 -10.02 9.19
N ARG A 221 7.16 -10.78 9.91
CA ARG A 221 7.95 -10.32 11.04
C ARG A 221 9.42 -10.23 10.66
N LYS A 222 10.05 -9.10 10.92
CA LYS A 222 11.50 -8.97 10.84
C LYS A 222 12.13 -9.68 12.03
N PRO A 223 13.18 -10.48 11.87
CA PRO A 223 13.92 -11.05 13.00
C PRO A 223 14.39 -9.98 13.98
N SER A 224 14.56 -10.35 15.27
CA SER A 224 15.10 -9.51 16.34
C SER A 224 16.59 -9.27 16.21
#